data_838923f226432f4960807ee06ed73a6c
#
_entry.id   838923f226432f4960807ee06ed73a6c
#
_cell.length_a   1.000
_cell.length_b   1.000
_cell.length_c   1.000
_cell.angle_alpha   90.00
_cell.angle_beta   90.00
_cell.angle_gamma   90.00
#
_symmetry.space_group_name_H-M   'P 1'
#
loop_
_entity.id
_entity.type
_entity.pdbx_description
1 polymer ?
#
loop_
_entity_poly.entity_id
_entity_poly.type
_entity_poly.pdbx_seq_one_letter_code
_entity_poly.pdbx_strand_id
1 'polypeptide(L)'
;MNIEDSCISCIDTDWSYQLARRMEKEKTNPVLGYRTAGSAAETATGDMLYREMKAIGLTDVTRDTFSLDGWEFEKAVLKFTDDDGQEHTFQMGGYQTNFETDGFEDYELVYLGKGTAADYEGINVKGKLVMVEINQRDEWWISFPVYQAYLRGAAALIAVQANGYGEIAESALNAQDIAGPDFAPAFSLSQADARILKRSLRNKISACEDNTTDSEDTHNTLEQDAALLRRSSLKVSLDARSRVIPDTTAGNITGKIQGTETDSMILLSAHYDSYFDGFQDDNAAVAMMLGIARSLVKGGYKPAHTLVFCAMAAEEWGIIDSKYDWSTGAYNQVFRVHPDWQGKVIADLNFELPAHAHNRQDAIRCTYEYADFIRQFTDSLTVPKEAYPDGITVLSPIETWSDDFSMAIAGIPSTVNDFSAGPFMQNYYHSQYDNQDVYQEAVYQFHHECYLKLIMAIDRLVLPPMNFSNTMNAVAESIHENALSFADPEQNVLLRNLQTITASAENIYDKICQINAEYALSLIHISE
;
A
#
# COMPACT_ATOMS: atom_id res chain seq x y z
N MET A 1 -37.29 -7.50 11.12
CA MET A 1 -35.89 -7.08 10.89
C MET A 1 -35.74 -7.04 9.38
N ASN A 2 -35.41 -5.92 8.79
CA ASN A 2 -35.15 -5.88 7.35
C ASN A 2 -33.86 -6.65 7.03
N ILE A 3 -33.56 -6.90 5.77
CA ILE A 3 -32.41 -7.72 5.37
C ILE A 3 -31.08 -7.07 5.74
N GLU A 4 -31.00 -5.74 5.67
CA GLU A 4 -29.82 -4.96 6.02
C GLU A 4 -29.52 -5.10 7.53
N ASP A 5 -30.53 -4.87 8.40
CA ASP A 5 -30.38 -5.07 9.84
C ASP A 5 -29.95 -6.52 10.17
N SER A 6 -30.49 -7.51 9.41
CA SER A 6 -30.11 -8.91 9.59
C SER A 6 -28.62 -9.12 9.29
N CYS A 7 -28.11 -8.57 8.22
CA CYS A 7 -26.70 -8.66 7.84
C CYS A 7 -25.80 -7.90 8.83
N ILE A 8 -26.17 -6.67 9.22
CA ILE A 8 -25.43 -5.88 10.21
C ILE A 8 -25.33 -6.65 11.55
N SER A 9 -26.43 -7.28 12.01
CA SER A 9 -26.41 -8.07 13.25
C SER A 9 -25.53 -9.30 13.20
N CYS A 10 -25.06 -9.72 12.02
CA CYS A 10 -24.14 -10.83 11.81
C CYS A 10 -22.67 -10.39 11.71
N ILE A 11 -22.38 -9.08 11.76
CA ILE A 11 -20.99 -8.58 11.80
C ILE A 11 -20.30 -9.12 13.07
N ASP A 12 -19.09 -9.61 12.88
CA ASP A 12 -18.28 -10.24 13.91
C ASP A 12 -16.82 -9.79 13.75
N THR A 13 -16.53 -8.60 14.28
CA THR A 13 -15.20 -7.99 14.20
C THR A 13 -14.13 -8.80 14.93
N ASP A 14 -14.50 -9.53 15.97
CA ASP A 14 -13.58 -10.44 16.66
C ASP A 14 -13.12 -11.56 15.72
N TRP A 15 -14.03 -12.14 14.93
CA TRP A 15 -13.67 -13.14 13.94
C TRP A 15 -12.71 -12.56 12.88
N SER A 16 -12.99 -11.36 12.38
CA SER A 16 -12.11 -10.66 11.42
C SER A 16 -10.74 -10.37 12.04
N TYR A 17 -10.71 -9.83 13.25
CA TYR A 17 -9.46 -9.62 14.00
C TYR A 17 -8.65 -10.90 14.13
N GLN A 18 -9.29 -12.02 14.53
CA GLN A 18 -8.59 -13.31 14.66
C GLN A 18 -8.11 -13.85 13.31
N LEU A 19 -8.81 -13.58 12.20
CA LEU A 19 -8.34 -13.96 10.87
C LEU A 19 -7.08 -13.17 10.48
N ALA A 20 -7.07 -11.85 10.69
CA ALA A 20 -5.89 -11.01 10.49
C ALA A 20 -4.69 -11.53 11.29
N ARG A 21 -4.89 -11.83 12.59
CA ARG A 21 -3.86 -12.40 13.47
C ARG A 21 -3.38 -13.79 13.06
N ARG A 22 -4.18 -14.54 12.32
CA ARG A 22 -3.75 -15.84 11.77
C ARG A 22 -2.84 -15.68 10.55
N MET A 23 -3.09 -14.68 9.72
CA MET A 23 -2.24 -14.39 8.55
C MET A 23 -0.81 -14.01 8.96
N GLU A 24 -0.61 -13.29 10.04
CA GLU A 24 0.72 -12.92 10.56
C GLU A 24 1.60 -14.14 10.95
N LYS A 25 1.03 -15.34 11.09
CA LYS A 25 1.79 -16.55 11.43
C LYS A 25 2.54 -17.12 10.23
N GLU A 26 2.09 -16.81 9.04
CA GLU A 26 2.71 -17.22 7.79
C GLU A 26 3.71 -16.14 7.37
N LYS A 27 5.00 -16.41 7.54
CA LYS A 27 6.07 -15.44 7.35
C LYS A 27 7.39 -16.08 6.93
N THR A 28 8.20 -15.34 6.17
CA THR A 28 9.52 -15.79 5.72
C THR A 28 10.63 -15.41 6.69
N ASN A 29 10.51 -14.27 7.35
CA ASN A 29 11.45 -13.84 8.40
C ASN A 29 10.83 -14.12 9.78
N PRO A 30 11.44 -15.02 10.59
CA PRO A 30 10.85 -15.45 11.86
C PRO A 30 10.79 -14.34 12.92
N VAL A 31 11.59 -13.28 12.77
CA VAL A 31 11.69 -12.16 13.73
C VAL A 31 10.81 -10.99 13.30
N LEU A 32 10.90 -10.60 12.02
CA LEU A 32 10.29 -9.38 11.51
C LEU A 32 8.97 -9.59 10.76
N GLY A 33 8.65 -10.83 10.37
CA GLY A 33 7.47 -11.09 9.55
C GLY A 33 7.81 -11.32 8.08
N TYR A 34 7.29 -10.51 7.19
CA TYR A 34 7.36 -10.58 5.73
C TYR A 34 6.62 -11.76 5.12
N ARG A 35 5.65 -11.44 4.31
CA ARG A 35 4.86 -12.35 3.47
C ARG A 35 4.83 -11.80 2.05
N THR A 36 6.00 -11.79 1.46
CA THR A 36 6.25 -11.12 0.17
C THR A 36 5.77 -11.94 -1.01
N ALA A 37 5.58 -11.27 -2.14
CA ALA A 37 5.05 -11.82 -3.38
C ALA A 37 5.79 -13.09 -3.85
N GLY A 38 5.01 -14.12 -4.20
CA GLY A 38 5.52 -15.40 -4.70
C GLY A 38 6.25 -16.24 -3.64
N SER A 39 6.29 -15.80 -2.38
CA SER A 39 6.91 -16.55 -1.28
C SER A 39 6.08 -17.76 -0.84
N ALA A 40 6.74 -18.69 -0.15
CA ALA A 40 6.05 -19.81 0.48
C ALA A 40 5.02 -19.35 1.53
N ALA A 41 5.30 -18.26 2.23
CA ALA A 41 4.39 -17.67 3.22
C ALA A 41 3.14 -17.07 2.56
N GLU A 42 3.28 -16.35 1.44
CA GLU A 42 2.14 -15.87 0.64
C GLU A 42 1.29 -17.05 0.14
N THR A 43 1.93 -18.08 -0.41
CA THR A 43 1.23 -19.29 -0.88
C THR A 43 0.44 -19.96 0.24
N ALA A 44 1.02 -20.12 1.44
CA ALA A 44 0.36 -20.72 2.59
C ALA A 44 -0.83 -19.88 3.09
N THR A 45 -0.68 -18.55 3.07
CA THR A 45 -1.77 -17.61 3.39
C THR A 45 -2.90 -17.72 2.37
N GLY A 46 -2.60 -17.73 1.07
CA GLY A 46 -3.59 -17.94 0.03
C GLY A 46 -4.34 -19.27 0.18
N ASP A 47 -3.66 -20.36 0.59
CA ASP A 47 -4.31 -21.64 0.92
C ASP A 47 -5.24 -21.54 2.12
N MET A 48 -4.88 -20.73 3.12
CA MET A 48 -5.73 -20.46 4.27
C MET A 48 -6.98 -19.68 3.84
N LEU A 49 -6.82 -18.60 3.09
CA LEU A 49 -7.92 -17.76 2.61
C LEU A 49 -8.88 -18.55 1.69
N TYR A 50 -8.35 -19.40 0.82
CA TYR A 50 -9.16 -20.31 0.00
C TYR A 50 -10.06 -21.20 0.86
N ARG A 51 -9.53 -21.77 1.94
CA ARG A 51 -10.32 -22.59 2.90
C ARG A 51 -11.34 -21.76 3.65
N GLU A 52 -10.99 -20.54 4.09
CA GLU A 52 -11.92 -19.64 4.78
C GLU A 52 -13.09 -19.23 3.88
N MET A 53 -12.83 -18.84 2.62
CA MET A 53 -13.89 -18.51 1.67
C MET A 53 -14.88 -19.66 1.48
N LYS A 54 -14.37 -20.90 1.38
CA LYS A 54 -15.24 -22.10 1.34
C LYS A 54 -16.01 -22.33 2.65
N ALA A 55 -15.39 -22.10 3.79
CA ALA A 55 -16.03 -22.26 5.10
C ALA A 55 -17.12 -21.21 5.34
N ILE A 56 -16.95 -20.00 4.83
CA ILE A 56 -17.98 -18.95 4.81
C ILE A 56 -19.20 -19.37 3.97
N GLY A 57 -19.00 -20.18 2.93
CA GLY A 57 -20.04 -20.63 2.01
C GLY A 57 -20.03 -19.88 0.67
N LEU A 58 -18.92 -19.24 0.32
CA LEU A 58 -18.76 -18.65 -1.00
C LEU A 58 -18.71 -19.75 -2.08
N THR A 59 -19.27 -19.46 -3.24
CA THR A 59 -19.26 -20.34 -4.42
C THR A 59 -18.10 -19.99 -5.35
N ASP A 60 -17.79 -20.87 -6.30
CA ASP A 60 -16.76 -20.67 -7.33
C ASP A 60 -15.43 -20.16 -6.74
N VAL A 61 -15.03 -20.73 -5.59
CA VAL A 61 -13.77 -20.36 -4.97
C VAL A 61 -12.61 -20.89 -5.81
N THR A 62 -11.78 -19.97 -6.34
CA THR A 62 -10.65 -20.27 -7.22
C THR A 62 -9.35 -19.62 -6.72
N ARG A 63 -8.25 -20.12 -7.26
CA ARG A 63 -6.94 -19.46 -7.19
C ARG A 63 -6.57 -19.04 -8.62
N ASP A 64 -6.54 -17.77 -8.85
CA ASP A 64 -6.26 -17.16 -10.14
C ASP A 64 -4.77 -16.88 -10.24
N THR A 65 -4.02 -17.80 -10.86
CA THR A 65 -2.55 -17.77 -10.85
C THR A 65 -1.98 -16.92 -11.98
N PHE A 66 -0.88 -16.25 -11.70
CA PHE A 66 -0.08 -15.51 -12.66
C PHE A 66 1.41 -15.67 -12.35
N SER A 67 2.26 -15.43 -13.35
CA SER A 67 3.72 -15.50 -13.18
C SER A 67 4.29 -14.16 -12.77
N LEU A 68 5.28 -14.19 -11.88
CA LEU A 68 6.07 -13.03 -11.45
C LEU A 68 7.44 -13.53 -10.96
N ASP A 69 8.36 -12.59 -10.75
CA ASP A 69 9.56 -12.86 -9.97
C ASP A 69 9.23 -12.66 -8.50
N GLY A 70 9.29 -13.71 -7.71
CA GLY A 70 8.98 -13.66 -6.28
C GLY A 70 10.15 -13.13 -5.46
N TRP A 71 9.87 -12.80 -4.20
CA TRP A 71 10.88 -12.36 -3.24
C TRP A 71 10.71 -13.07 -1.89
N GLU A 72 11.82 -13.53 -1.33
CA GLU A 72 11.88 -14.05 0.04
C GLU A 72 12.97 -13.33 0.83
N PHE A 73 12.59 -12.77 1.97
CA PHE A 73 13.49 -12.15 2.92
C PHE A 73 13.53 -12.97 4.22
N GLU A 74 14.60 -13.74 4.43
CA GLU A 74 14.72 -14.61 5.60
C GLU A 74 15.38 -13.90 6.80
N LYS A 75 16.44 -13.12 6.55
CA LYS A 75 17.19 -12.43 7.61
C LYS A 75 18.12 -11.36 7.07
N ALA A 76 18.42 -10.39 7.91
CA ALA A 76 19.60 -9.53 7.81
C ALA A 76 20.01 -9.07 9.22
N VAL A 77 21.21 -9.42 9.64
CA VAL A 77 21.74 -9.10 10.97
C VAL A 77 23.14 -8.51 10.82
N LEU A 78 23.34 -7.31 11.33
CA LEU A 78 24.63 -6.62 11.34
C LEU A 78 25.23 -6.67 12.75
N LYS A 79 26.49 -7.10 12.86
CA LYS A 79 27.28 -7.05 14.09
C LYS A 79 28.36 -6.01 14.01
N PHE A 80 28.56 -5.34 15.12
CA PHE A 80 29.54 -4.29 15.26
C PHE A 80 30.11 -4.27 16.69
N THR A 81 31.43 -4.12 16.83
CA THR A 81 32.06 -3.86 18.13
C THR A 81 32.51 -2.40 18.16
N ASP A 82 32.00 -1.63 19.13
CA ASP A 82 32.34 -0.23 19.27
C ASP A 82 33.73 0.01 19.89
N ASP A 83 34.11 1.29 20.02
CA ASP A 83 35.40 1.70 20.51
C ASP A 83 35.65 1.35 22.00
N ASP A 84 34.53 1.14 22.75
CA ASP A 84 34.56 0.70 24.16
C ASP A 84 34.62 -0.83 24.30
N GLY A 85 34.64 -1.56 23.19
CA GLY A 85 34.66 -3.03 23.13
C GLY A 85 33.28 -3.67 23.36
N GLN A 86 32.20 -2.89 23.31
CA GLN A 86 30.82 -3.40 23.40
C GLN A 86 30.40 -3.99 22.06
N GLU A 87 29.91 -5.22 22.08
CA GLU A 87 29.27 -5.85 20.91
C GLU A 87 27.82 -5.42 20.76
N HIS A 88 27.47 -4.98 19.56
CA HIS A 88 26.13 -4.64 19.13
C HIS A 88 25.66 -5.63 18.07
N THR A 89 24.39 -5.99 18.12
CA THR A 89 23.73 -6.81 17.11
C THR A 89 22.48 -6.07 16.65
N PHE A 90 22.44 -5.67 15.39
CA PHE A 90 21.37 -4.90 14.79
C PHE A 90 20.55 -5.79 13.88
N GLN A 91 19.23 -5.81 14.10
CA GLN A 91 18.28 -6.42 13.18
C GLN A 91 18.01 -5.43 12.05
N MET A 92 18.10 -5.85 10.80
CA MET A 92 17.82 -5.03 9.63
C MET A 92 16.59 -5.51 8.90
N GLY A 93 15.83 -4.58 8.30
CA GLY A 93 14.75 -4.87 7.37
C GLY A 93 15.28 -5.11 5.95
N GLY A 94 14.47 -5.72 5.10
CA GLY A 94 14.79 -6.02 3.71
C GLY A 94 14.07 -5.10 2.73
N TYR A 95 14.73 -4.89 1.60
CA TYR A 95 14.13 -4.38 0.36
C TYR A 95 14.26 -5.47 -0.71
N GLN A 96 13.46 -5.40 -1.75
CA GLN A 96 13.44 -6.35 -2.87
C GLN A 96 14.82 -6.49 -3.53
N THR A 97 15.58 -7.54 -3.19
CA THR A 97 16.95 -7.69 -3.70
C THR A 97 17.51 -9.07 -3.45
N ASN A 98 18.55 -9.43 -4.23
CA ASN A 98 19.38 -10.62 -4.03
C ASN A 98 20.61 -10.29 -3.19
N PHE A 99 20.72 -10.92 -2.04
CA PHE A 99 21.93 -10.88 -1.23
C PHE A 99 22.01 -12.08 -0.28
N GLU A 100 23.08 -12.84 -0.35
CA GLU A 100 23.26 -14.03 0.50
C GLU A 100 24.71 -14.11 0.99
N THR A 101 24.87 -14.40 2.29
CA THR A 101 26.16 -14.66 2.95
C THR A 101 26.21 -16.08 3.50
N ASP A 102 27.39 -16.66 3.63
CA ASP A 102 27.59 -17.94 4.33
C ASP A 102 27.92 -17.68 5.83
N GLY A 103 26.84 -17.29 6.58
CA GLY A 103 26.98 -16.79 7.94
C GLY A 103 27.47 -15.34 7.99
N PHE A 104 28.14 -14.97 9.09
CA PHE A 104 28.67 -13.61 9.23
C PHE A 104 29.93 -13.41 8.38
N GLU A 105 29.87 -12.47 7.45
CA GLU A 105 30.99 -12.03 6.61
C GLU A 105 31.38 -10.59 6.97
N ASP A 106 32.71 -10.32 6.93
CA ASP A 106 33.27 -9.02 7.31
C ASP A 106 33.24 -8.02 6.14
N TYR A 107 32.76 -6.81 6.43
CA TYR A 107 32.73 -5.69 5.49
C TYR A 107 33.31 -4.42 6.11
N GLU A 108 33.73 -3.51 5.24
CA GLU A 108 33.90 -2.11 5.60
C GLU A 108 32.58 -1.37 5.38
N LEU A 109 32.10 -0.62 6.37
CA LEU A 109 30.93 0.25 6.27
C LEU A 109 31.38 1.70 6.19
N VAL A 110 30.85 2.44 5.22
CA VAL A 110 31.05 3.88 5.04
C VAL A 110 29.72 4.61 5.10
N TYR A 111 29.72 5.85 5.57
CA TYR A 111 28.54 6.72 5.60
C TYR A 111 28.63 7.78 4.51
N LEU A 112 27.62 7.90 3.67
CA LEU A 112 27.60 8.80 2.52
C LEU A 112 26.38 9.73 2.49
N GLY A 113 26.00 10.27 3.66
CA GLY A 113 24.94 11.27 3.73
C GLY A 113 23.63 10.78 3.10
N LYS A 114 23.19 11.41 2.01
CA LYS A 114 21.96 11.06 1.29
C LYS A 114 22.17 10.04 0.15
N GLY A 115 23.40 9.66 -0.15
CA GLY A 115 23.72 8.73 -1.22
C GLY A 115 23.52 9.32 -2.63
N THR A 116 23.59 10.64 -2.78
CA THR A 116 23.55 11.31 -4.09
C THR A 116 24.86 11.08 -4.85
N ALA A 117 24.87 11.32 -6.15
CA ALA A 117 26.09 11.19 -6.97
C ALA A 117 27.26 12.01 -6.42
N ALA A 118 27.01 13.22 -5.88
CA ALA A 118 28.01 14.07 -5.26
C ALA A 118 28.58 13.48 -3.95
N ASP A 119 27.81 12.73 -3.19
CA ASP A 119 28.26 12.11 -1.94
C ASP A 119 29.33 11.04 -2.17
N TYR A 120 29.40 10.48 -3.37
CA TYR A 120 30.41 9.47 -3.76
C TYR A 120 31.70 10.06 -4.33
N GLU A 121 31.77 11.38 -4.58
CA GLU A 121 32.96 11.97 -5.21
C GLU A 121 34.24 11.75 -4.39
N GLY A 122 35.22 11.11 -5.00
CA GLY A 122 36.49 10.81 -4.35
C GLY A 122 36.46 9.66 -3.33
N ILE A 123 35.35 8.97 -3.15
CA ILE A 123 35.18 7.86 -2.20
C ILE A 123 35.14 6.53 -2.93
N ASN A 124 36.00 5.60 -2.56
CA ASN A 124 35.98 4.23 -3.06
C ASN A 124 35.07 3.35 -2.18
N VAL A 125 33.94 2.92 -2.76
CA VAL A 125 32.93 2.08 -2.09
C VAL A 125 32.91 0.64 -2.59
N LYS A 126 33.79 0.28 -3.51
CA LYS A 126 33.78 -1.07 -4.12
C LYS A 126 33.90 -2.16 -3.06
N GLY A 127 32.90 -3.05 -3.02
CA GLY A 127 32.82 -4.16 -2.06
C GLY A 127 32.51 -3.75 -0.62
N LYS A 128 32.14 -2.49 -0.37
CA LYS A 128 31.79 -1.99 0.96
C LYS A 128 30.28 -1.91 1.16
N LEU A 129 29.84 -1.86 2.40
CA LEU A 129 28.48 -1.45 2.78
C LEU A 129 28.42 0.08 2.81
N VAL A 130 27.43 0.63 2.18
CA VAL A 130 27.20 2.09 2.13
C VAL A 130 25.96 2.43 2.94
N MET A 131 26.13 3.16 4.04
CA MET A 131 25.03 3.65 4.86
C MET A 131 24.63 5.06 4.43
N VAL A 132 23.33 5.30 4.23
CA VAL A 132 22.76 6.59 3.86
C VAL A 132 21.53 6.90 4.70
N GLU A 133 21.22 8.19 4.85
CA GLU A 133 19.98 8.68 5.47
C GLU A 133 19.09 9.28 4.39
N ILE A 134 17.90 8.74 4.22
CA ILE A 134 16.96 9.14 3.16
C ILE A 134 15.62 9.56 3.75
N ASN A 135 14.99 10.51 3.08
CA ASN A 135 13.61 10.88 3.28
C ASN A 135 12.82 10.46 2.04
N GLN A 136 12.15 9.31 2.13
CA GLN A 136 11.45 8.73 0.98
C GLN A 136 10.22 9.54 0.57
N ARG A 137 9.64 10.30 1.48
CA ARG A 137 8.45 11.11 1.17
C ARG A 137 8.78 12.42 0.47
N ASP A 138 9.77 13.14 0.99
CA ASP A 138 9.99 14.54 0.59
C ASP A 138 11.17 14.69 -0.39
N GLU A 139 12.00 13.66 -0.54
CA GLU A 139 13.21 13.73 -1.36
C GLU A 139 13.14 12.76 -2.55
N TRP A 140 13.39 11.46 -2.32
CA TRP A 140 13.37 10.44 -3.36
C TRP A 140 13.19 9.04 -2.81
N TRP A 141 12.72 8.18 -3.68
CA TRP A 141 12.48 6.77 -3.40
C TRP A 141 13.77 5.99 -3.19
N ILE A 142 13.70 4.86 -2.50
CA ILE A 142 14.85 4.00 -2.19
C ILE A 142 15.64 3.55 -3.44
N SER A 143 14.99 3.43 -4.60
CA SER A 143 15.64 3.05 -5.86
C SER A 143 16.78 3.97 -6.27
N PHE A 144 16.71 5.28 -5.99
CA PHE A 144 17.77 6.22 -6.34
C PHE A 144 19.09 5.96 -5.63
N PRO A 145 19.17 5.95 -4.28
CA PRO A 145 20.42 5.71 -3.58
C PRO A 145 20.93 4.27 -3.79
N VAL A 146 20.03 3.30 -3.93
CA VAL A 146 20.41 1.91 -4.22
C VAL A 146 21.15 1.82 -5.56
N TYR A 147 20.60 2.45 -6.60
CA TYR A 147 21.21 2.47 -7.93
C TYR A 147 22.57 3.17 -7.91
N GLN A 148 22.69 4.27 -7.18
CA GLN A 148 23.96 4.99 -7.01
C GLN A 148 25.04 4.10 -6.35
N ALA A 149 24.69 3.35 -5.30
CA ALA A 149 25.60 2.42 -4.64
C ALA A 149 26.02 1.28 -5.57
N TYR A 150 25.06 0.67 -6.24
CA TYR A 150 25.28 -0.43 -7.19
C TYR A 150 26.22 -0.03 -8.34
N LEU A 151 25.98 1.10 -9.01
CA LEU A 151 26.83 1.58 -10.13
C LEU A 151 28.28 1.83 -9.73
N ARG A 152 28.56 1.99 -8.43
CA ARG A 152 29.91 2.19 -7.89
C ARG A 152 30.52 0.92 -7.28
N GLY A 153 29.80 -0.20 -7.40
CA GLY A 153 30.26 -1.51 -6.97
C GLY A 153 30.24 -1.70 -5.45
N ALA A 154 29.40 -0.99 -4.72
CA ALA A 154 29.12 -1.29 -3.32
C ALA A 154 28.59 -2.71 -3.17
N ALA A 155 28.87 -3.37 -2.03
CA ALA A 155 28.33 -4.69 -1.73
C ALA A 155 26.83 -4.62 -1.44
N ALA A 156 26.41 -3.63 -0.64
CA ALA A 156 25.01 -3.32 -0.39
C ALA A 156 24.83 -1.88 0.09
N LEU A 157 23.62 -1.34 -0.10
CA LEU A 157 23.18 -0.13 0.56
C LEU A 157 22.53 -0.47 1.92
N ILE A 158 22.77 0.34 2.93
CA ILE A 158 22.04 0.35 4.20
C ILE A 158 21.32 1.68 4.31
N ALA A 159 19.99 1.67 4.15
CA ALA A 159 19.16 2.84 4.21
C ALA A 159 18.66 3.07 5.64
N VAL A 160 18.80 4.29 6.11
CA VAL A 160 18.21 4.77 7.37
C VAL A 160 17.12 5.74 7.00
N GLN A 161 15.89 5.47 7.41
CA GLN A 161 14.76 6.35 7.18
C GLN A 161 14.90 7.58 8.09
N ALA A 162 15.34 8.71 7.54
CA ALA A 162 15.59 9.94 8.30
C ALA A 162 14.29 10.66 8.65
N ASN A 163 13.44 10.82 7.67
CA ASN A 163 12.03 11.19 7.74
C ASN A 163 11.32 10.31 6.74
N GLY A 164 10.08 10.47 6.51
CA GLY A 164 9.41 9.68 5.54
C GLY A 164 7.97 10.09 5.49
N TYR A 165 7.09 9.18 5.82
CA TYR A 165 5.67 9.50 5.91
C TYR A 165 5.32 10.35 7.15
N GLY A 166 6.29 10.68 8.01
CA GLY A 166 6.15 11.52 9.19
C GLY A 166 7.24 11.29 10.23
N GLU A 167 6.91 11.45 11.49
CA GLU A 167 7.80 11.17 12.61
C GLU A 167 7.77 9.68 12.94
N ILE A 168 8.68 8.91 12.37
CA ILE A 168 8.82 7.50 12.71
C ILE A 168 9.56 7.31 14.04
N ALA A 169 9.28 6.21 14.73
CA ALA A 169 10.04 5.83 15.91
C ALA A 169 11.52 5.63 15.57
N GLU A 170 12.43 6.07 16.46
CA GLU A 170 13.88 5.97 16.24
C GLU A 170 14.38 4.52 16.04
N SER A 171 13.62 3.55 16.51
CA SER A 171 13.88 2.11 16.35
C SER A 171 13.16 1.48 15.17
N ALA A 172 12.39 2.26 14.39
CA ALA A 172 11.68 1.74 13.24
C ALA A 172 12.65 1.34 12.12
N LEU A 173 12.36 0.18 11.54
CA LEU A 173 12.86 -0.24 10.25
C LEU A 173 11.88 0.22 9.17
N ASN A 174 12.29 0.14 7.92
CA ASN A 174 11.41 0.41 6.78
C ASN A 174 11.51 -0.73 5.76
N ALA A 175 10.45 -0.96 5.03
CA ALA A 175 10.44 -1.79 3.85
C ALA A 175 9.76 -1.03 2.71
N GLN A 176 10.23 -1.28 1.50
CA GLN A 176 9.67 -0.85 0.24
C GLN A 176 10.12 -1.84 -0.82
N ASP A 177 9.41 -1.91 -1.90
CA ASP A 177 9.91 -2.51 -3.12
C ASP A 177 11.03 -1.65 -3.73
N ILE A 178 11.79 -2.23 -4.64
CA ILE A 178 12.79 -1.51 -5.44
C ILE A 178 12.46 -1.76 -6.91
N ALA A 179 11.89 -0.75 -7.57
CA ALA A 179 11.65 -0.76 -9.01
C ALA A 179 12.96 -0.64 -9.78
N GLY A 180 13.79 -1.68 -9.73
CA GLY A 180 15.12 -1.69 -10.31
C GLY A 180 15.71 -3.10 -10.35
N PRO A 181 17.02 -3.23 -10.67
CA PRO A 181 17.64 -4.54 -10.79
C PRO A 181 17.71 -5.27 -9.44
N ASP A 182 17.31 -6.53 -9.44
CA ASP A 182 17.32 -7.44 -8.30
C ASP A 182 18.73 -7.70 -7.71
N PHE A 183 19.76 -7.32 -8.44
CA PHE A 183 21.17 -7.45 -8.05
C PHE A 183 21.75 -6.19 -7.40
N ALA A 184 20.94 -5.18 -7.09
CA ALA A 184 21.35 -3.97 -6.36
C ALA A 184 20.94 -4.06 -4.88
N PRO A 185 21.73 -4.71 -3.99
CA PRO A 185 21.31 -5.06 -2.65
C PRO A 185 21.04 -3.85 -1.75
N ALA A 186 19.97 -3.93 -0.96
CA ALA A 186 19.64 -2.93 0.03
C ALA A 186 18.97 -3.52 1.28
N PHE A 187 19.26 -2.90 2.43
CA PHE A 187 18.66 -3.22 3.72
C PHE A 187 18.32 -1.94 4.47
N SER A 188 17.34 -1.99 5.36
CA SER A 188 17.02 -0.87 6.25
C SER A 188 17.63 -1.07 7.64
N LEU A 189 18.07 0.03 8.24
CA LEU A 189 18.60 0.09 9.60
C LEU A 189 17.86 1.21 10.37
N SER A 190 17.63 0.98 11.67
CA SER A 190 16.97 1.98 12.50
C SER A 190 17.83 3.23 12.72
N GLN A 191 17.20 4.38 12.97
CA GLN A 191 17.91 5.61 13.34
C GLN A 191 18.72 5.43 14.62
N ALA A 192 18.19 4.69 15.60
CA ALA A 192 18.86 4.41 16.86
C ALA A 192 20.17 3.64 16.66
N ASP A 193 20.14 2.59 15.85
CA ASP A 193 21.33 1.76 15.56
C ASP A 193 22.33 2.53 14.69
N ALA A 194 21.85 3.26 13.70
CA ALA A 194 22.70 4.12 12.86
C ALA A 194 23.45 5.19 13.66
N ARG A 195 22.85 5.74 14.73
CA ARG A 195 23.54 6.70 15.63
C ARG A 195 24.72 6.06 16.33
N ILE A 196 24.65 4.79 16.72
CA ILE A 196 25.77 4.07 17.33
C ILE A 196 26.93 3.97 16.33
N LEU A 197 26.65 3.55 15.10
CA LEU A 197 27.65 3.47 14.03
C LEU A 197 28.25 4.84 13.71
N LYS A 198 27.43 5.88 13.58
CA LYS A 198 27.89 7.25 13.28
C LYS A 198 28.75 7.81 14.40
N ARG A 199 28.44 7.51 15.67
CA ARG A 199 29.30 7.91 16.81
C ARG A 199 30.69 7.30 16.69
N SER A 200 30.81 6.00 16.42
CA SER A 200 32.12 5.35 16.26
C SER A 200 32.89 5.83 15.02
N LEU A 201 32.18 6.20 13.94
CA LEU A 201 32.81 6.88 12.80
C LEU A 201 33.44 8.21 13.20
N ARG A 202 32.72 9.03 13.99
CA ARG A 202 33.23 10.32 14.50
C ARG A 202 34.43 10.15 15.41
N ASN A 203 34.42 9.18 16.34
CA ASN A 203 35.53 8.92 17.26
C ASN A 203 36.83 8.58 16.51
N LYS A 204 36.73 7.79 15.41
CA LYS A 204 37.92 7.48 14.58
C LYS A 204 38.50 8.70 13.89
N ILE A 205 37.68 9.68 13.53
CA ILE A 205 38.14 10.94 12.94
C ILE A 205 38.90 11.76 13.98
N SER A 206 38.30 11.95 15.16
CA SER A 206 38.90 12.70 16.25
C SER A 206 40.27 12.12 16.69
N ALA A 207 40.38 10.79 16.71
CA ALA A 207 41.64 10.12 17.01
C ALA A 207 42.75 10.31 15.92
N CYS A 208 42.35 10.64 14.68
CA CYS A 208 43.26 10.97 13.58
C CYS A 208 43.66 12.45 13.56
N GLU A 209 42.84 13.35 14.11
CA GLU A 209 43.04 14.81 14.09
C GLU A 209 43.81 15.35 15.30
N ASP A 210 43.93 14.61 16.39
CA ASP A 210 44.73 15.00 17.58
C ASP A 210 46.22 15.33 17.28
N ASN A 211 46.63 15.35 16.00
CA ASN A 211 47.95 15.75 15.51
C ASN A 211 47.98 17.08 14.74
N THR A 212 46.88 17.84 14.61
CA THR A 212 46.92 19.14 13.91
C THR A 212 45.94 20.17 14.48
N THR A 213 46.46 21.13 15.21
CA THR A 213 46.09 22.54 15.47
C THR A 213 44.66 22.93 15.80
N ASP A 214 44.53 23.60 16.97
CA ASP A 214 43.43 24.48 17.41
C ASP A 214 42.95 25.46 16.34
N SER A 215 41.66 25.42 16.03
CA SER A 215 40.92 26.60 15.55
C SER A 215 39.47 26.53 16.03
N GLU A 216 39.15 27.42 16.98
CA GLU A 216 37.78 27.74 17.39
C GLU A 216 37.07 28.46 16.24
N ASP A 217 36.19 27.76 15.50
CA ASP A 217 35.17 28.42 14.67
C ASP A 217 33.89 27.55 14.65
N THR A 218 32.86 27.97 15.41
CA THR A 218 31.66 27.21 15.78
C THR A 218 30.52 27.33 14.79
N HIS A 219 30.71 27.77 13.55
CA HIS A 219 29.60 28.07 12.63
C HIS A 219 29.54 27.18 11.36
N ASN A 220 30.31 26.09 11.26
CA ASN A 220 30.29 25.22 10.05
C ASN A 220 30.26 23.72 10.38
N THR A 221 29.67 23.34 11.51
CA THR A 221 29.87 22.01 12.11
C THR A 221 29.15 20.86 11.38
N LEU A 222 27.95 21.06 10.83
CA LEU A 222 27.16 19.96 10.25
C LEU A 222 27.68 19.50 8.88
N GLU A 223 28.06 20.40 7.99
CA GLU A 223 28.61 20.04 6.68
C GLU A 223 30.06 19.51 6.77
N GLN A 224 30.87 20.08 7.69
CA GLN A 224 32.22 19.59 7.97
C GLN A 224 32.19 18.20 8.61
N ASP A 225 31.30 17.96 9.57
CA ASP A 225 31.09 16.64 10.17
C ASP A 225 30.68 15.60 9.12
N ALA A 226 29.78 15.95 8.20
CA ALA A 226 29.36 15.06 7.12
C ALA A 226 30.52 14.75 6.16
N ALA A 227 31.33 15.75 5.79
CA ALA A 227 32.49 15.56 4.90
C ALA A 227 33.59 14.69 5.55
N LEU A 228 33.78 14.80 6.87
CA LEU A 228 34.72 13.99 7.63
C LEU A 228 34.21 12.55 7.78
N LEU A 229 32.96 12.35 8.11
CA LEU A 229 32.34 11.02 8.22
C LEU A 229 32.48 10.20 6.93
N ARG A 230 32.43 10.83 5.76
CA ARG A 230 32.60 10.19 4.44
C ARG A 230 33.98 9.58 4.23
N ARG A 231 34.99 9.99 4.96
CA ARG A 231 36.40 9.54 4.82
C ARG A 231 36.80 8.42 5.76
N SER A 232 35.91 8.07 6.71
CA SER A 232 36.16 6.99 7.66
C SER A 232 35.33 5.76 7.35
N SER A 233 35.80 4.59 7.82
CA SER A 233 35.10 3.33 7.70
C SER A 233 35.08 2.57 9.02
N LEU A 234 34.05 1.75 9.21
CA LEU A 234 33.97 0.79 10.32
C LEU A 234 34.10 -0.64 9.79
N LYS A 235 34.66 -1.51 10.59
CA LYS A 235 34.56 -2.95 10.35
C LYS A 235 33.28 -3.46 10.98
N VAL A 236 32.49 -4.14 10.20
CA VAL A 236 31.19 -4.73 10.61
C VAL A 236 31.12 -6.15 10.04
N SER A 237 30.27 -7.00 10.62
CA SER A 237 29.99 -8.33 10.08
C SER A 237 28.50 -8.45 9.78
N LEU A 238 28.16 -8.90 8.57
CA LEU A 238 26.78 -9.03 8.07
C LEU A 238 26.45 -10.50 7.80
N ASP A 239 25.32 -10.97 8.31
CA ASP A 239 24.68 -12.23 7.94
C ASP A 239 23.30 -11.94 7.39
N ALA A 240 23.12 -12.17 6.09
CA ALA A 240 21.87 -11.84 5.42
C ALA A 240 21.47 -12.91 4.39
N ARG A 241 20.16 -13.05 4.21
CA ARG A 241 19.58 -13.86 3.14
C ARG A 241 18.32 -13.21 2.64
N SER A 242 18.40 -12.70 1.42
CA SER A 242 17.33 -12.11 0.65
C SER A 242 17.45 -12.62 -0.79
N ARG A 243 16.37 -13.16 -1.35
CA ARG A 243 16.39 -13.80 -2.67
C ARG A 243 15.21 -13.34 -3.51
N VAL A 244 15.49 -12.85 -4.70
CA VAL A 244 14.52 -12.75 -5.78
C VAL A 244 14.50 -14.09 -6.52
N ILE A 245 13.32 -14.68 -6.69
CA ILE A 245 13.13 -16.01 -7.27
C ILE A 245 12.46 -15.83 -8.63
N PRO A 246 13.21 -15.95 -9.75
CA PRO A 246 12.65 -15.78 -11.09
C PRO A 246 11.58 -16.82 -11.42
N ASP A 247 10.64 -16.44 -12.29
CA ASP A 247 9.65 -17.35 -12.89
C ASP A 247 8.81 -18.13 -11.85
N THR A 248 8.54 -17.55 -10.69
CA THR A 248 7.61 -18.14 -9.72
C THR A 248 6.16 -17.75 -10.02
N THR A 249 5.24 -18.12 -9.16
CA THR A 249 3.82 -17.82 -9.32
C THR A 249 3.23 -17.32 -8.03
N ALA A 250 2.37 -16.31 -8.12
CA ALA A 250 1.41 -15.94 -7.10
C ALA A 250 -0.02 -16.23 -7.57
N GLY A 251 -1.00 -16.01 -6.72
CA GLY A 251 -2.38 -16.26 -7.12
C GLY A 251 -3.38 -15.54 -6.26
N ASN A 252 -4.19 -14.72 -6.88
CA ASN A 252 -5.34 -14.09 -6.24
C ASN A 252 -6.36 -15.15 -5.85
N ILE A 253 -6.97 -15.00 -4.70
CA ILE A 253 -7.98 -15.94 -4.19
C ILE A 253 -9.35 -15.29 -4.37
N THR A 254 -10.19 -15.87 -5.22
CA THR A 254 -11.54 -15.33 -5.45
C THR A 254 -12.62 -16.27 -4.94
N GLY A 255 -13.76 -15.69 -4.55
CA GLY A 255 -14.96 -16.42 -4.17
C GLY A 255 -16.18 -15.54 -4.39
N LYS A 256 -17.39 -16.13 -4.56
CA LYS A 256 -18.58 -15.40 -4.99
C LYS A 256 -19.78 -15.63 -4.09
N ILE A 257 -20.62 -14.59 -3.95
CA ILE A 257 -22.04 -14.74 -3.66
C ILE A 257 -22.77 -14.47 -4.98
N GLN A 258 -23.38 -15.52 -5.52
CA GLN A 258 -24.00 -15.48 -6.85
C GLN A 258 -25.19 -14.52 -6.90
N GLY A 259 -25.18 -13.61 -7.86
CA GLY A 259 -26.29 -12.71 -8.17
C GLY A 259 -27.49 -13.44 -8.78
N THR A 260 -28.65 -12.87 -8.61
CA THR A 260 -29.94 -13.49 -9.01
C THR A 260 -30.62 -12.82 -10.20
N GLU A 261 -30.21 -11.58 -10.54
CA GLU A 261 -30.97 -10.75 -11.49
C GLU A 261 -30.15 -10.32 -12.72
N THR A 262 -28.84 -10.28 -12.64
CA THR A 262 -27.98 -9.70 -13.68
C THR A 262 -26.64 -10.44 -13.78
N ASP A 263 -26.00 -10.36 -14.96
CA ASP A 263 -24.67 -10.86 -15.23
C ASP A 263 -23.55 -9.89 -14.75
N SER A 264 -23.92 -8.69 -14.27
CA SER A 264 -22.95 -7.75 -13.75
C SER A 264 -22.45 -8.15 -12.36
N MET A 265 -21.30 -7.61 -12.00
CA MET A 265 -20.58 -7.97 -10.77
C MET A 265 -20.19 -6.72 -9.98
N ILE A 266 -20.10 -6.88 -8.68
CA ILE A 266 -19.45 -5.93 -7.76
C ILE A 266 -18.22 -6.64 -7.20
N LEU A 267 -17.04 -6.04 -7.38
CA LEU A 267 -15.78 -6.55 -6.85
C LEU A 267 -15.51 -5.95 -5.47
N LEU A 268 -15.01 -6.78 -4.59
CA LEU A 268 -14.43 -6.38 -3.32
C LEU A 268 -13.01 -6.93 -3.29
N SER A 269 -12.04 -6.06 -3.06
CA SER A 269 -10.63 -6.40 -3.11
C SER A 269 -9.86 -5.92 -1.88
N ALA A 270 -8.80 -6.62 -1.54
CA ALA A 270 -7.81 -6.28 -0.53
C ALA A 270 -6.60 -7.18 -0.74
N HIS A 271 -5.39 -6.72 -0.43
CA HIS A 271 -4.22 -7.55 -0.66
C HIS A 271 -3.80 -8.36 0.57
N TYR A 272 -3.14 -9.51 0.35
CA TYR A 272 -2.76 -10.42 1.43
C TYR A 272 -1.25 -10.69 1.53
N ASP A 273 -0.43 -10.13 0.65
CA ASP A 273 1.01 -10.02 0.89
C ASP A 273 1.29 -8.88 1.88
N SER A 274 2.47 -8.81 2.44
CA SER A 274 2.79 -7.76 3.41
C SER A 274 4.28 -7.61 3.63
N TYR A 275 4.68 -6.38 3.99
CA TYR A 275 5.91 -6.14 4.69
C TYR A 275 5.71 -6.35 6.19
N PHE A 276 6.73 -6.82 6.89
CA PHE A 276 6.68 -7.14 8.33
C PHE A 276 5.50 -8.05 8.70
N ASP A 277 4.86 -7.82 9.83
CA ASP A 277 3.65 -8.57 10.24
C ASP A 277 2.41 -8.11 9.45
N GLY A 278 2.36 -6.85 9.01
CA GLY A 278 1.33 -6.28 8.14
C GLY A 278 -0.08 -6.44 8.72
N PHE A 279 -0.29 -6.04 10.00
CA PHE A 279 -1.59 -6.20 10.63
C PHE A 279 -2.62 -5.28 10.00
N GLN A 280 -2.27 -4.00 9.87
CA GLN A 280 -3.12 -2.99 9.26
C GLN A 280 -2.98 -3.06 7.73
N ASP A 281 -1.75 -3.26 7.24
CA ASP A 281 -1.35 -3.28 5.84
C ASP A 281 -0.95 -4.70 5.38
N ASP A 282 -1.86 -5.59 4.93
CA ASP A 282 -3.27 -5.30 4.73
C ASP A 282 -4.13 -6.45 5.27
N ASN A 283 -3.62 -7.18 6.31
CA ASN A 283 -4.32 -8.31 6.90
C ASN A 283 -5.73 -7.93 7.41
N ALA A 284 -5.86 -6.72 8.00
CA ALA A 284 -7.12 -6.24 8.53
C ALA A 284 -8.16 -6.01 7.43
N ALA A 285 -7.74 -5.55 6.24
CA ALA A 285 -8.65 -5.33 5.12
C ALA A 285 -9.14 -6.64 4.51
N VAL A 286 -8.24 -7.59 4.26
CA VAL A 286 -8.64 -8.95 3.82
C VAL A 286 -9.61 -9.58 4.81
N ALA A 287 -9.32 -9.47 6.10
CA ALA A 287 -10.17 -10.03 7.14
C ALA A 287 -11.53 -9.31 7.24
N MET A 288 -11.57 -7.98 7.05
CA MET A 288 -12.80 -7.20 6.96
C MET A 288 -13.63 -7.62 5.75
N MET A 289 -13.03 -7.71 4.57
CA MET A 289 -13.69 -8.17 3.35
C MET A 289 -14.36 -9.53 3.54
N LEU A 290 -13.66 -10.50 4.12
CA LEU A 290 -14.22 -11.82 4.39
C LEU A 290 -15.23 -11.81 5.55
N GLY A 291 -15.07 -10.92 6.53
CA GLY A 291 -16.04 -10.66 7.59
C GLY A 291 -17.38 -10.15 7.05
N ILE A 292 -17.32 -9.23 6.08
CA ILE A 292 -18.49 -8.73 5.35
C ILE A 292 -19.14 -9.87 4.54
N ALA A 293 -18.34 -10.65 3.80
CA ALA A 293 -18.85 -11.82 3.08
C ALA A 293 -19.62 -12.79 4.01
N ARG A 294 -19.01 -13.09 5.16
CA ARG A 294 -19.61 -13.95 6.19
C ARG A 294 -20.91 -13.37 6.75
N SER A 295 -20.96 -12.07 6.95
CA SER A 295 -22.16 -11.37 7.45
C SER A 295 -23.30 -11.41 6.44
N LEU A 296 -23.02 -11.19 5.17
CA LEU A 296 -23.99 -11.29 4.07
C LEU A 296 -24.57 -12.71 3.95
N VAL A 297 -23.68 -13.73 3.96
CA VAL A 297 -24.11 -15.14 3.90
C VAL A 297 -24.97 -15.53 5.11
N LYS A 298 -24.53 -15.19 6.34
CA LYS A 298 -25.27 -15.48 7.57
C LYS A 298 -26.59 -14.72 7.67
N GLY A 299 -26.61 -13.46 7.23
CA GLY A 299 -27.80 -12.63 7.18
C GLY A 299 -28.81 -13.09 6.14
N GLY A 300 -28.42 -14.00 5.24
CA GLY A 300 -29.28 -14.54 4.18
C GLY A 300 -29.47 -13.61 3.00
N TYR A 301 -28.51 -12.69 2.78
CA TYR A 301 -28.57 -11.75 1.65
C TYR A 301 -28.56 -12.48 0.30
N LYS A 302 -29.40 -12.02 -0.60
CA LYS A 302 -29.50 -12.51 -1.99
C LYS A 302 -29.25 -11.32 -2.90
N PRO A 303 -28.01 -11.13 -3.39
CA PRO A 303 -27.67 -10.00 -4.21
C PRO A 303 -28.32 -10.10 -5.60
N ALA A 304 -28.61 -8.94 -6.20
CA ALA A 304 -29.00 -8.83 -7.59
C ALA A 304 -27.79 -9.05 -8.52
N HIS A 305 -26.67 -8.41 -8.21
CA HIS A 305 -25.38 -8.55 -8.88
C HIS A 305 -24.54 -9.63 -8.21
N THR A 306 -23.69 -10.31 -8.97
CA THR A 306 -22.71 -11.23 -8.34
C THR A 306 -21.68 -10.45 -7.54
N LEU A 307 -21.57 -10.74 -6.23
CA LEU A 307 -20.51 -10.18 -5.40
C LEU A 307 -19.27 -11.07 -5.53
N VAL A 308 -18.15 -10.50 -5.94
CA VAL A 308 -16.85 -11.17 -6.07
C VAL A 308 -15.92 -10.67 -4.98
N PHE A 309 -15.46 -11.56 -4.13
CA PHE A 309 -14.47 -11.27 -3.09
C PHE A 309 -13.13 -11.76 -3.58
N CYS A 310 -12.15 -10.87 -3.69
CA CYS A 310 -10.84 -11.14 -4.25
C CYS A 310 -9.74 -10.72 -3.27
N ALA A 311 -9.08 -11.69 -2.64
CA ALA A 311 -7.84 -11.43 -1.92
C ALA A 311 -6.70 -11.39 -2.94
N MET A 312 -6.13 -10.21 -3.15
CA MET A 312 -5.07 -9.94 -4.11
C MET A 312 -3.71 -10.37 -3.56
N ALA A 313 -2.91 -10.99 -4.40
CA ALA A 313 -1.51 -11.29 -4.13
C ALA A 313 -0.63 -10.20 -4.73
N ALA A 314 0.57 -9.99 -4.19
CA ALA A 314 1.60 -9.17 -4.81
C ALA A 314 1.16 -7.71 -5.08
N GLU A 315 0.50 -7.07 -4.12
CA GLU A 315 0.22 -5.63 -4.15
C GLU A 315 1.51 -4.85 -3.88
N GLU A 316 2.20 -5.18 -2.83
CA GLU A 316 3.48 -4.61 -2.37
C GLU A 316 4.66 -4.92 -3.31
N TRP A 317 4.37 -5.41 -4.50
CA TRP A 317 5.35 -5.97 -5.41
C TRP A 317 5.25 -5.39 -6.80
N GLY A 318 6.38 -4.87 -7.27
CA GLY A 318 6.53 -4.40 -8.63
C GLY A 318 7.12 -5.44 -9.57
N ILE A 319 7.30 -5.01 -10.81
CA ILE A 319 7.98 -5.78 -11.84
C ILE A 319 9.45 -5.32 -11.88
N ILE A 320 10.38 -6.25 -11.65
CA ILE A 320 11.82 -5.99 -11.71
C ILE A 320 12.21 -5.35 -13.04
N ASP A 321 13.13 -4.39 -13.01
CA ASP A 321 13.58 -3.61 -14.16
C ASP A 321 12.48 -2.80 -14.86
N SER A 322 11.36 -2.55 -14.18
CA SER A 322 10.28 -1.73 -14.69
C SER A 322 10.08 -0.48 -13.83
N LYS A 323 9.14 0.37 -14.25
CA LYS A 323 8.68 1.53 -13.46
C LYS A 323 7.44 1.20 -12.61
N TYR A 324 6.93 -0.01 -12.74
CA TYR A 324 5.83 -0.51 -11.91
C TYR A 324 6.43 -1.17 -10.68
N ASP A 325 6.13 -0.64 -9.53
CA ASP A 325 6.70 -1.03 -8.25
C ASP A 325 5.66 -1.48 -7.20
N TRP A 326 4.38 -1.66 -7.61
CA TRP A 326 3.30 -2.22 -6.79
C TRP A 326 2.13 -2.74 -7.63
N SER A 327 1.10 -3.35 -6.99
CA SER A 327 -0.18 -3.81 -7.57
C SER A 327 -0.05 -4.82 -8.72
N THR A 328 0.96 -5.67 -8.68
CA THR A 328 1.18 -6.70 -9.72
C THR A 328 0.01 -7.68 -9.79
N GLY A 329 -0.58 -8.04 -8.64
CA GLY A 329 -1.72 -8.97 -8.56
C GLY A 329 -2.98 -8.43 -9.21
N ALA A 330 -3.36 -7.20 -8.87
CA ALA A 330 -4.54 -6.56 -9.43
C ALA A 330 -4.42 -6.32 -10.94
N TYR A 331 -3.24 -5.87 -11.39
CA TYR A 331 -2.98 -5.72 -12.83
C TYR A 331 -3.16 -7.05 -13.58
N ASN A 332 -2.56 -8.13 -13.09
CA ASN A 332 -2.70 -9.45 -13.72
C ASN A 332 -4.15 -9.94 -13.66
N GLN A 333 -4.87 -9.67 -12.56
CA GLN A 333 -6.26 -10.10 -12.41
C GLN A 333 -7.14 -9.56 -13.53
N VAL A 334 -7.12 -8.26 -13.76
CA VAL A 334 -8.08 -7.60 -14.67
C VAL A 334 -7.61 -7.54 -16.12
N PHE A 335 -6.30 -7.62 -16.39
CA PHE A 335 -5.78 -7.54 -17.77
C PHE A 335 -5.40 -8.88 -18.36
N ARG A 336 -5.10 -9.91 -17.56
CA ARG A 336 -4.59 -11.19 -18.05
C ARG A 336 -5.46 -12.38 -17.67
N VAL A 337 -5.87 -12.47 -16.41
CA VAL A 337 -6.65 -13.63 -15.92
C VAL A 337 -8.13 -13.46 -16.23
N HIS A 338 -8.69 -12.30 -15.90
CA HIS A 338 -10.10 -11.98 -16.12
C HIS A 338 -10.32 -10.69 -16.95
N PRO A 339 -9.82 -10.61 -18.17
CA PRO A 339 -10.10 -9.47 -19.05
C PRO A 339 -11.60 -9.31 -19.37
N ASP A 340 -12.39 -10.36 -19.16
CA ASP A 340 -13.84 -10.36 -19.29
C ASP A 340 -14.57 -9.63 -18.16
N TRP A 341 -13.89 -9.23 -17.08
CA TRP A 341 -14.44 -8.37 -16.02
C TRP A 341 -14.67 -6.95 -16.51
N GLN A 342 -13.87 -6.49 -17.47
CA GLN A 342 -14.06 -5.19 -18.11
C GLN A 342 -15.46 -5.10 -18.74
N GLY A 343 -16.23 -4.11 -18.32
CA GLY A 343 -17.63 -3.93 -18.76
C GLY A 343 -18.67 -4.81 -18.05
N LYS A 344 -18.26 -5.72 -17.15
CA LYS A 344 -19.17 -6.50 -16.29
C LYS A 344 -19.11 -6.08 -14.83
N VAL A 345 -17.91 -5.74 -14.33
CA VAL A 345 -17.75 -5.21 -12.97
C VAL A 345 -18.20 -3.76 -12.99
N ILE A 346 -19.24 -3.46 -12.23
CA ILE A 346 -19.85 -2.12 -12.17
C ILE A 346 -19.27 -1.25 -11.07
N ALA A 347 -18.61 -1.85 -10.09
CA ALA A 347 -17.87 -1.17 -9.04
C ALA A 347 -16.81 -2.11 -8.48
N ASP A 348 -15.66 -1.54 -8.13
CA ASP A 348 -14.66 -2.13 -7.27
C ASP A 348 -14.61 -1.37 -5.95
N LEU A 349 -14.66 -2.11 -4.84
CA LEU A 349 -14.45 -1.60 -3.50
C LEU A 349 -13.14 -2.21 -2.99
N ASN A 350 -12.06 -1.48 -3.17
CA ASN A 350 -10.78 -1.83 -2.60
C ASN A 350 -10.71 -1.39 -1.13
N PHE A 351 -10.13 -2.22 -0.30
CA PHE A 351 -9.97 -1.94 1.12
C PHE A 351 -8.49 -1.87 1.47
N GLU A 352 -8.13 -0.82 2.20
CA GLU A 352 -6.78 -0.56 2.66
C GLU A 352 -6.80 -0.10 4.12
N LEU A 353 -6.00 -0.70 4.96
CA LEU A 353 -5.69 -0.21 6.30
C LEU A 353 -6.93 0.18 7.16
N PRO A 354 -7.98 -0.66 7.29
CA PRO A 354 -9.27 -0.23 7.83
C PRO A 354 -9.39 -0.29 9.36
N ALA A 355 -8.38 -0.77 10.07
CA ALA A 355 -8.49 -1.04 11.52
C ALA A 355 -7.89 0.05 12.41
N HIS A 356 -7.46 1.17 11.82
CA HIS A 356 -6.90 2.34 12.51
C HIS A 356 -7.37 3.63 11.86
N ALA A 357 -7.77 4.63 12.63
CA ALA A 357 -8.20 5.91 12.09
C ALA A 357 -7.00 6.70 11.54
N HIS A 358 -7.05 7.01 10.26
CA HIS A 358 -6.00 7.80 9.60
C HIS A 358 -6.11 9.29 9.95
N ASN A 359 -7.33 9.78 10.16
CA ASN A 359 -7.63 11.17 10.51
C ASN A 359 -8.79 11.25 11.51
N ARG A 360 -9.12 12.47 11.95
CA ARG A 360 -10.33 12.75 12.73
C ARG A 360 -11.62 12.62 11.90
N GLN A 361 -11.50 12.77 10.59
CA GLN A 361 -12.56 12.57 9.59
C GLN A 361 -12.17 11.40 8.71
N ASP A 362 -13.08 10.46 8.52
CA ASP A 362 -12.92 9.38 7.55
C ASP A 362 -13.11 9.88 6.11
N ALA A 363 -12.60 9.13 5.13
CA ALA A 363 -12.85 9.44 3.73
C ALA A 363 -12.95 8.18 2.87
N ILE A 364 -13.88 8.23 1.91
CA ILE A 364 -13.90 7.29 0.78
C ILE A 364 -13.36 8.04 -0.44
N ARG A 365 -12.29 7.54 -1.01
CA ARG A 365 -11.75 8.02 -2.27
C ARG A 365 -12.34 7.21 -3.42
N CYS A 366 -12.70 7.86 -4.53
CA CYS A 366 -13.34 7.18 -5.65
C CYS A 366 -12.98 7.82 -6.99
N THR A 367 -13.22 7.09 -8.08
CA THR A 367 -13.18 7.64 -9.43
C THR A 367 -14.18 8.80 -9.57
N TYR A 368 -13.90 9.75 -10.45
CA TYR A 368 -14.72 10.95 -10.64
C TYR A 368 -16.21 10.63 -10.85
N GLU A 369 -16.48 9.57 -11.61
CA GLU A 369 -17.82 9.18 -12.02
C GLU A 369 -18.71 8.77 -10.86
N TYR A 370 -18.14 8.21 -9.79
CA TYR A 370 -18.86 7.72 -8.61
C TYR A 370 -19.00 8.75 -7.50
N ALA A 371 -18.31 9.88 -7.58
CA ALA A 371 -18.22 10.84 -6.47
C ALA A 371 -19.61 11.33 -5.97
N ASP A 372 -20.57 11.60 -6.85
CA ASP A 372 -21.87 12.08 -6.43
C ASP A 372 -22.71 11.01 -5.73
N PHE A 373 -22.64 9.77 -6.21
CA PHE A 373 -23.31 8.65 -5.56
C PHE A 373 -22.71 8.37 -4.18
N ILE A 374 -21.39 8.35 -4.07
CA ILE A 374 -20.70 8.10 -2.79
C ILE A 374 -21.00 9.25 -1.80
N ARG A 375 -21.06 10.52 -2.24
CA ARG A 375 -21.51 11.64 -1.38
C ARG A 375 -22.92 11.44 -0.85
N GLN A 376 -23.88 11.09 -1.71
CA GLN A 376 -25.25 10.82 -1.28
C GLN A 376 -25.32 9.66 -0.28
N PHE A 377 -24.50 8.62 -0.48
CA PHE A 377 -24.40 7.51 0.44
C PHE A 377 -23.81 7.96 1.79
N THR A 378 -22.67 8.65 1.80
CA THR A 378 -22.02 9.11 3.04
C THR A 378 -22.87 10.11 3.82
N ASP A 379 -23.62 10.99 3.15
CA ASP A 379 -24.57 11.92 3.77
C ASP A 379 -25.69 11.18 4.53
N SER A 380 -26.00 9.94 4.16
CA SER A 380 -27.01 9.12 4.83
C SER A 380 -26.49 8.35 6.05
N LEU A 381 -25.17 8.31 6.25
CA LEU A 381 -24.56 7.52 7.32
C LEU A 381 -24.58 8.24 8.67
N THR A 382 -24.72 7.45 9.73
CA THR A 382 -24.41 7.90 11.08
C THR A 382 -23.01 7.42 11.43
N VAL A 383 -22.09 8.36 11.58
CA VAL A 383 -20.69 8.06 11.90
C VAL A 383 -20.49 8.14 13.42
N PRO A 384 -20.05 7.06 14.10
CA PRO A 384 -19.76 7.08 15.52
C PRO A 384 -18.62 8.05 15.85
N LYS A 385 -18.79 8.89 16.86
CA LYS A 385 -17.78 9.89 17.26
C LYS A 385 -16.53 9.26 17.86
N GLU A 386 -16.64 8.07 18.41
CA GLU A 386 -15.53 7.26 18.92
C GLU A 386 -14.64 6.71 17.80
N ALA A 387 -15.18 6.52 16.60
CA ALA A 387 -14.42 6.16 15.41
C ALA A 387 -13.89 7.42 14.71
N TYR A 388 -14.80 8.29 14.27
CA TYR A 388 -14.47 9.49 13.51
C TYR A 388 -15.28 10.70 14.02
N PRO A 389 -14.71 11.52 14.93
CA PRO A 389 -15.43 12.63 15.57
C PRO A 389 -15.89 13.73 14.58
N ASP A 390 -15.21 13.86 13.45
CA ASP A 390 -15.50 14.86 12.43
C ASP A 390 -16.28 14.28 11.21
N GLY A 391 -16.76 13.03 11.33
CA GLY A 391 -17.61 12.38 10.33
C GLY A 391 -16.84 11.75 9.17
N ILE A 392 -17.46 11.70 7.98
CA ILE A 392 -16.89 11.11 6.77
C ILE A 392 -17.01 12.07 5.59
N THR A 393 -16.09 12.03 4.66
CA THR A 393 -16.08 12.82 3.42
C THR A 393 -15.79 11.97 2.20
N VAL A 394 -15.85 12.56 1.01
CA VAL A 394 -15.55 11.89 -0.26
C VAL A 394 -14.46 12.66 -0.98
N LEU A 395 -13.44 11.92 -1.38
CA LEU A 395 -12.31 12.42 -2.15
C LEU A 395 -12.37 11.86 -3.58
N SER A 396 -11.93 12.63 -4.56
CA SER A 396 -11.73 12.18 -5.94
C SER A 396 -10.68 13.03 -6.65
N PRO A 397 -9.94 12.46 -7.60
CA PRO A 397 -9.99 11.06 -8.05
C PRO A 397 -9.36 10.09 -7.05
N ILE A 398 -9.32 8.82 -7.42
CA ILE A 398 -8.41 7.83 -6.81
C ILE A 398 -6.97 8.23 -7.10
N GLU A 399 -6.06 7.75 -6.28
CA GLU A 399 -4.62 7.89 -6.49
C GLU A 399 -4.04 6.65 -7.18
N THR A 400 -2.73 6.61 -7.37
CA THR A 400 -2.04 5.48 -8.01
C THR A 400 -1.37 4.58 -6.97
N TRP A 401 -1.90 4.48 -5.76
CA TRP A 401 -1.19 3.95 -4.59
C TRP A 401 -1.59 2.52 -4.20
N SER A 402 -2.64 1.97 -4.81
CA SER A 402 -3.15 0.65 -4.46
C SER A 402 -3.84 -0.04 -5.64
N ASP A 403 -4.40 -1.21 -5.39
CA ASP A 403 -5.02 -2.13 -6.35
C ASP A 403 -6.20 -1.52 -7.12
N ASP A 404 -6.93 -0.59 -6.52
CA ASP A 404 -8.04 0.15 -7.15
C ASP A 404 -7.63 0.90 -8.43
N PHE A 405 -6.38 1.35 -8.51
CA PHE A 405 -5.85 1.99 -9.71
C PHE A 405 -5.81 1.04 -10.90
N SER A 406 -5.40 -0.22 -10.71
CA SER A 406 -5.40 -1.23 -11.78
C SER A 406 -6.81 -1.50 -12.32
N MET A 407 -7.81 -1.52 -11.42
CA MET A 407 -9.21 -1.67 -11.81
C MET A 407 -9.72 -0.44 -12.55
N ALA A 408 -9.39 0.76 -12.08
CA ALA A 408 -9.82 2.01 -12.72
C ALA A 408 -9.28 2.19 -14.14
N ILE A 409 -8.00 1.90 -14.39
CA ILE A 409 -7.43 1.96 -15.75
C ILE A 409 -7.97 0.88 -16.69
N ALA A 410 -8.57 -0.20 -16.13
CA ALA A 410 -9.33 -1.18 -16.89
C ALA A 410 -10.77 -0.74 -17.22
N GLY A 411 -11.17 0.46 -16.77
CA GLY A 411 -12.51 1.01 -16.98
C GLY A 411 -13.54 0.54 -15.94
N ILE A 412 -13.10 0.04 -14.80
CA ILE A 412 -13.95 -0.33 -13.67
C ILE A 412 -13.97 0.82 -12.67
N PRO A 413 -15.13 1.45 -12.38
CA PRO A 413 -15.20 2.48 -11.36
C PRO A 413 -14.80 1.93 -10.00
N SER A 414 -13.85 2.59 -9.35
CA SER A 414 -13.22 2.07 -8.13
C SER A 414 -13.37 3.04 -6.96
N THR A 415 -13.41 2.46 -5.78
CA THR A 415 -13.36 3.18 -4.49
C THR A 415 -12.33 2.54 -3.59
N VAL A 416 -11.71 3.35 -2.74
CA VAL A 416 -10.85 2.89 -1.65
C VAL A 416 -11.09 3.75 -0.41
N ASN A 417 -10.98 3.18 0.78
CA ASN A 417 -10.94 4.01 1.99
C ASN A 417 -9.63 4.80 2.03
N ASP A 418 -9.69 6.08 2.41
CA ASP A 418 -8.50 6.94 2.38
C ASP A 418 -7.53 6.58 3.51
N PHE A 419 -6.30 6.32 3.14
CA PHE A 419 -5.20 5.95 4.06
C PHE A 419 -3.98 6.87 3.94
N SER A 420 -4.06 7.91 3.13
CA SER A 420 -2.93 8.74 2.69
C SER A 420 -2.32 9.64 3.75
N ALA A 421 -2.88 9.72 4.95
CA ALA A 421 -2.46 10.67 5.98
C ALA A 421 -2.61 10.10 7.39
N GLY A 422 -2.21 10.88 8.39
CA GLY A 422 -2.46 10.64 9.80
C GLY A 422 -1.43 9.81 10.54
N PRO A 423 -1.72 9.48 11.80
CA PRO A 423 -0.72 8.90 12.71
C PRO A 423 -0.21 7.52 12.28
N PHE A 424 -1.04 6.70 11.61
CA PHE A 424 -0.59 5.40 11.13
C PHE A 424 0.52 5.55 10.09
N MET A 425 0.26 6.34 9.04
CA MET A 425 1.24 6.61 7.98
C MET A 425 2.52 7.27 8.51
N GLN A 426 2.38 8.07 9.57
CA GLN A 426 3.51 8.77 10.18
C GLN A 426 4.41 7.87 11.01
N ASN A 427 3.84 6.88 11.72
CA ASN A 427 4.56 6.17 12.78
C ASN A 427 4.72 4.68 12.55
N TYR A 428 3.85 4.05 11.75
CA TYR A 428 3.75 2.58 11.71
C TYR A 428 3.90 1.99 10.32
N TYR A 429 3.46 2.72 9.28
CA TYR A 429 3.41 2.24 7.91
C TYR A 429 4.75 1.68 7.43
N HIS A 430 4.72 0.51 6.81
CA HIS A 430 5.88 -0.23 6.30
C HIS A 430 7.01 -0.42 7.34
N SER A 431 6.64 -0.65 8.59
CA SER A 431 7.57 -0.92 9.68
C SER A 431 7.12 -2.10 10.55
N GLN A 432 8.03 -2.58 11.42
CA GLN A 432 7.69 -3.63 12.40
C GLN A 432 6.65 -3.19 13.45
N TYR A 433 6.24 -1.93 13.43
CA TYR A 433 5.20 -1.37 14.29
C TYR A 433 3.80 -1.47 13.69
N ASP A 434 3.68 -1.91 12.43
CA ASP A 434 2.40 -2.36 11.90
C ASP A 434 2.06 -3.76 12.43
N ASN A 435 1.50 -3.77 13.63
CA ASN A 435 1.11 -4.97 14.36
C ASN A 435 -0.22 -4.74 15.09
N GLN A 436 -0.70 -5.72 15.87
CA GLN A 436 -1.98 -5.64 16.56
C GLN A 436 -2.14 -4.45 17.54
N ASP A 437 -1.05 -3.78 17.93
CA ASP A 437 -1.12 -2.65 18.89
C ASP A 437 -1.76 -1.41 18.27
N VAL A 438 -1.84 -1.35 16.92
CA VAL A 438 -2.51 -0.25 16.20
C VAL A 438 -4.03 -0.44 16.09
N TYR A 439 -4.58 -1.59 16.47
CA TYR A 439 -5.99 -1.92 16.32
C TYR A 439 -6.92 -0.98 17.10
N GLN A 440 -7.94 -0.47 16.43
CA GLN A 440 -9.00 0.38 17.00
C GLN A 440 -10.37 -0.24 16.69
N GLU A 441 -10.98 -0.88 17.68
CA GLU A 441 -12.22 -1.62 17.53
C GLU A 441 -13.38 -0.78 16.97
N ALA A 442 -13.55 0.46 17.46
CA ALA A 442 -14.64 1.34 17.01
C ALA A 442 -14.50 1.72 15.51
N VAL A 443 -13.28 1.93 15.04
CA VAL A 443 -12.96 2.20 13.63
C VAL A 443 -13.27 0.99 12.78
N TYR A 444 -12.78 -0.17 13.19
CA TYR A 444 -12.96 -1.41 12.46
C TYR A 444 -14.42 -1.85 12.37
N GLN A 445 -15.19 -1.69 13.46
CA GLN A 445 -16.63 -1.90 13.47
C GLN A 445 -17.35 -0.97 12.50
N PHE A 446 -17.00 0.32 12.53
CA PHE A 446 -17.59 1.31 11.63
C PHE A 446 -17.34 0.96 10.16
N HIS A 447 -16.11 0.59 9.79
CA HIS A 447 -15.80 0.23 8.41
C HIS A 447 -16.56 -1.03 7.95
N HIS A 448 -16.68 -2.07 8.80
CA HIS A 448 -17.52 -3.23 8.47
C HIS A 448 -18.97 -2.82 8.15
N GLU A 449 -19.58 -1.96 8.97
CA GLU A 449 -20.94 -1.52 8.75
C GLU A 449 -21.07 -0.60 7.53
N CYS A 450 -20.16 0.34 7.37
CA CYS A 450 -20.13 1.29 6.27
C CYS A 450 -20.07 0.57 4.94
N TYR A 451 -19.10 -0.30 4.76
CA TYR A 451 -18.89 -0.98 3.48
C TYR A 451 -19.92 -2.07 3.21
N LEU A 452 -20.44 -2.76 4.24
CA LEU A 452 -21.58 -3.65 4.06
C LEU A 452 -22.80 -2.88 3.51
N LYS A 453 -23.10 -1.70 4.06
CA LYS A 453 -24.18 -0.84 3.57
C LYS A 453 -23.92 -0.31 2.16
N LEU A 454 -22.67 0.08 1.85
CA LEU A 454 -22.30 0.56 0.52
C LEU A 454 -22.48 -0.53 -0.54
N ILE A 455 -22.02 -1.76 -0.27
CA ILE A 455 -22.24 -2.91 -1.14
C ILE A 455 -23.73 -3.09 -1.43
N MET A 456 -24.57 -3.09 -0.38
CA MET A 456 -26.00 -3.26 -0.54
C MET A 456 -26.66 -2.08 -1.27
N ALA A 457 -26.13 -0.87 -1.12
CA ALA A 457 -26.61 0.31 -1.84
C ALA A 457 -26.31 0.22 -3.34
N ILE A 458 -25.09 -0.23 -3.72
CA ILE A 458 -24.71 -0.44 -5.12
C ILE A 458 -25.51 -1.59 -5.72
N ASP A 459 -25.67 -2.69 -5.00
CA ASP A 459 -26.38 -3.90 -5.46
C ASP A 459 -27.86 -3.64 -5.80
N ARG A 460 -28.47 -2.61 -5.22
CA ARG A 460 -29.87 -2.20 -5.49
C ARG A 460 -30.03 -1.36 -6.75
N LEU A 461 -28.95 -0.95 -7.40
CA LEU A 461 -28.99 -0.11 -8.59
C LEU A 461 -29.21 -0.95 -9.85
N VAL A 462 -30.05 -0.46 -10.74
CA VAL A 462 -30.26 -1.07 -12.08
C VAL A 462 -29.17 -0.64 -13.04
N LEU A 463 -28.75 0.62 -12.92
CA LEU A 463 -27.69 1.22 -13.72
C LEU A 463 -26.58 1.74 -12.81
N PRO A 464 -25.31 1.53 -13.17
CA PRO A 464 -24.18 2.14 -12.47
C PRO A 464 -24.35 3.65 -12.38
N PRO A 465 -24.16 4.28 -11.21
CA PRO A 465 -24.45 5.69 -10.98
C PRO A 465 -23.33 6.62 -11.48
N MET A 466 -22.95 6.47 -12.74
CA MET A 466 -21.78 7.11 -13.33
C MET A 466 -22.10 8.52 -13.81
N ASN A 467 -21.52 9.53 -13.16
CA ASN A 467 -21.58 10.92 -13.58
C ASN A 467 -20.30 11.35 -14.31
N PHE A 468 -20.27 11.19 -15.63
CA PHE A 468 -19.13 11.60 -16.45
C PHE A 468 -18.93 13.12 -16.52
N SER A 469 -19.89 13.94 -16.06
CA SER A 469 -19.67 15.39 -16.02
C SER A 469 -18.56 15.78 -15.04
N ASN A 470 -18.37 15.00 -13.95
CA ASN A 470 -17.29 15.23 -13.00
C ASN A 470 -15.91 15.04 -13.66
N THR A 471 -15.74 14.00 -14.49
CA THR A 471 -14.51 13.77 -15.28
C THR A 471 -14.28 14.91 -16.27
N MET A 472 -15.33 15.36 -16.96
CA MET A 472 -15.21 16.46 -17.94
C MET A 472 -14.87 17.79 -17.26
N ASN A 473 -15.41 18.05 -16.07
CA ASN A 473 -15.06 19.23 -15.28
C ASN A 473 -13.60 19.18 -14.83
N ALA A 474 -13.12 18.04 -14.36
CA ALA A 474 -11.71 17.86 -13.99
C ALA A 474 -10.77 18.07 -15.20
N VAL A 475 -11.14 17.58 -16.39
CA VAL A 475 -10.42 17.87 -17.64
C VAL A 475 -10.39 19.35 -17.92
N ALA A 476 -11.53 20.05 -17.79
CA ALA A 476 -11.60 21.51 -18.02
C ALA A 476 -10.70 22.28 -17.02
N GLU A 477 -10.70 21.90 -15.75
CA GLU A 477 -9.86 22.50 -14.72
C GLU A 477 -8.36 22.25 -14.93
N SER A 478 -8.00 21.12 -15.55
CA SER A 478 -6.59 20.82 -15.89
C SER A 478 -6.02 21.69 -17.03
N ILE A 479 -6.88 22.38 -17.77
CA ILE A 479 -6.49 23.27 -18.85
C ILE A 479 -6.06 24.61 -18.25
N HIS A 480 -4.74 24.78 -18.07
CA HIS A 480 -4.19 26.02 -17.57
C HIS A 480 -4.35 27.16 -18.56
N GLU A 481 -5.02 28.23 -18.18
CA GLU A 481 -5.21 29.44 -18.99
C GLU A 481 -3.90 30.00 -19.55
N ASN A 482 -2.79 29.87 -18.82
CA ASN A 482 -1.48 30.35 -19.23
C ASN A 482 -0.76 29.44 -20.26
N ALA A 483 -1.21 28.20 -20.42
CA ALA A 483 -0.64 27.27 -21.42
C ALA A 483 -1.28 27.44 -22.78
N LEU A 484 -2.44 28.09 -22.82
CA LEU A 484 -3.23 28.31 -24.00
C LEU A 484 -3.14 29.80 -24.39
N SER A 485 -2.70 30.09 -25.61
CA SER A 485 -2.83 31.43 -26.17
C SER A 485 -4.29 31.68 -26.52
N PHE A 486 -4.97 32.53 -25.77
CA PHE A 486 -6.40 32.85 -25.94
C PHE A 486 -6.81 33.33 -27.33
N ALA A 487 -5.88 33.57 -28.22
CA ALA A 487 -6.09 33.98 -29.59
C ALA A 487 -6.26 32.81 -30.58
N ASP A 488 -6.10 31.53 -30.12
CA ASP A 488 -6.17 30.39 -31.02
C ASP A 488 -7.61 29.91 -31.23
N PRO A 489 -8.15 29.91 -32.44
CA PRO A 489 -9.51 29.43 -32.73
C PRO A 489 -9.72 27.94 -32.36
N GLU A 490 -8.67 27.11 -32.43
CA GLU A 490 -8.77 25.68 -32.09
C GLU A 490 -9.03 25.46 -30.61
N GLN A 491 -8.50 26.29 -29.72
CA GLN A 491 -8.74 26.24 -28.27
C GLN A 491 -10.20 26.56 -27.94
N ASN A 492 -10.79 27.52 -28.61
CA ASN A 492 -12.20 27.82 -28.45
C ASN A 492 -13.11 26.64 -28.89
N VAL A 493 -12.64 25.78 -29.79
CA VAL A 493 -13.33 24.55 -30.18
C VAL A 493 -13.23 23.51 -29.06
N LEU A 494 -12.06 23.33 -28.46
CA LEU A 494 -11.87 22.39 -27.35
C LEU A 494 -12.78 22.72 -26.16
N LEU A 495 -12.75 23.96 -25.68
CA LEU A 495 -13.57 24.39 -24.54
C LEU A 495 -15.07 24.27 -24.82
N ARG A 496 -15.52 24.65 -26.02
CA ARG A 496 -16.94 24.48 -26.43
C ARG A 496 -17.35 23.01 -26.50
N ASN A 497 -16.47 22.14 -26.99
CA ASN A 497 -16.73 20.71 -27.04
C ASN A 497 -16.82 20.12 -25.63
N LEU A 498 -15.91 20.51 -24.73
CA LEU A 498 -15.95 20.11 -23.32
C LEU A 498 -17.27 20.53 -22.67
N GLN A 499 -17.70 21.80 -22.82
CA GLN A 499 -18.98 22.27 -22.29
C GLN A 499 -20.17 21.46 -22.83
N THR A 500 -20.15 21.13 -24.13
CA THR A 500 -21.22 20.35 -24.76
C THR A 500 -21.26 18.93 -24.24
N ILE A 501 -20.08 18.30 -24.05
CA ILE A 501 -19.95 16.94 -23.52
C ILE A 501 -20.39 16.92 -22.05
N THR A 502 -19.95 17.91 -21.25
CA THR A 502 -20.36 18.04 -19.83
C THR A 502 -21.88 18.10 -19.68
N ALA A 503 -22.53 19.02 -20.43
CA ALA A 503 -24.00 19.13 -20.39
C ALA A 503 -24.72 17.85 -20.86
N SER A 504 -24.15 17.13 -21.81
CA SER A 504 -24.68 15.83 -22.25
C SER A 504 -24.52 14.75 -21.18
N ALA A 505 -23.38 14.73 -20.49
CA ALA A 505 -23.10 13.81 -19.39
C ALA A 505 -24.03 14.05 -18.19
N GLU A 506 -24.27 15.31 -17.83
CA GLU A 506 -25.26 15.69 -16.79
C GLU A 506 -26.65 15.16 -17.12
N ASN A 507 -27.12 15.37 -18.36
CA ASN A 507 -28.42 14.87 -18.80
C ASN A 507 -28.51 13.32 -18.77
N ILE A 508 -27.42 12.62 -19.03
CA ILE A 508 -27.38 11.15 -18.92
C ILE A 508 -27.46 10.74 -17.46
N TYR A 509 -26.68 11.40 -16.59
CA TYR A 509 -26.69 11.11 -15.16
C TYR A 509 -28.07 11.34 -14.52
N ASP A 510 -28.75 12.43 -14.85
CA ASP A 510 -30.12 12.68 -14.39
C ASP A 510 -31.07 11.54 -14.77
N LYS A 511 -30.94 10.99 -15.99
CA LYS A 511 -31.75 9.84 -16.42
C LYS A 511 -31.36 8.56 -15.66
N ILE A 512 -30.09 8.32 -15.40
CA ILE A 512 -29.63 7.18 -14.58
C ILE A 512 -30.27 7.29 -13.18
N CYS A 513 -30.20 8.45 -12.55
CA CYS A 513 -30.80 8.68 -11.24
C CYS A 513 -32.31 8.45 -11.25
N GLN A 514 -33.03 8.94 -12.28
CA GLN A 514 -34.46 8.72 -12.43
C GLN A 514 -34.80 7.23 -12.56
N ILE A 515 -34.11 6.48 -13.42
CA ILE A 515 -34.32 5.03 -13.63
C ILE A 515 -34.11 4.26 -12.33
N ASN A 516 -33.00 4.53 -11.63
CA ASN A 516 -32.71 3.89 -10.36
C ASN A 516 -33.76 4.18 -9.28
N ALA A 517 -34.25 5.42 -9.22
CA ALA A 517 -35.33 5.81 -8.29
C ALA A 517 -36.65 5.12 -8.61
N GLU A 518 -37.05 5.05 -9.89
CA GLU A 518 -38.29 4.37 -10.33
C GLU A 518 -38.22 2.87 -10.02
N TYR A 519 -37.05 2.23 -10.21
CA TYR A 519 -36.86 0.82 -9.88
C TYR A 519 -36.96 0.58 -8.37
N ALA A 520 -36.33 1.38 -7.55
CA ALA A 520 -36.41 1.27 -6.10
C ALA A 520 -37.87 1.37 -5.60
N LEU A 521 -38.68 2.27 -6.18
CA LEU A 521 -40.10 2.39 -5.87
C LEU A 521 -40.91 1.14 -6.29
N SER A 522 -40.54 0.51 -7.43
CA SER A 522 -41.24 -0.69 -7.91
C SER A 522 -41.05 -1.88 -6.98
N LEU A 523 -39.84 -2.01 -6.38
CA LEU A 523 -39.53 -3.08 -5.41
C LEU A 523 -40.37 -2.96 -4.12
N ILE A 524 -40.67 -1.72 -3.67
CA ILE A 524 -41.52 -1.49 -2.50
C ILE A 524 -42.92 -1.98 -2.75
N HIS A 525 -43.48 -1.74 -3.94
CA HIS A 525 -44.84 -2.17 -4.32
C HIS A 525 -45.00 -3.68 -4.56
N ILE A 526 -43.89 -4.41 -4.79
CA ILE A 526 -43.95 -5.86 -4.97
C ILE A 526 -43.84 -6.58 -3.60
N SER A 527 -43.32 -5.91 -2.59
CA SER A 527 -43.13 -6.46 -1.23
C SER A 527 -44.33 -6.23 -0.30
N GLU A 528 -45.33 -5.42 -0.70
CA GLU A 528 -46.65 -5.24 -0.07
C GLU A 528 -47.68 -6.23 -0.65
#